data_7154b0322da18a843c6e5a1bc75493ae
#
_entry.id   7154b0322da18a843c6e5a1bc75493ae
#
_cell.length_a   1.000
_cell.length_b   1.000
_cell.length_c   1.000
_cell.angle_alpha   90.00
_cell.angle_beta   90.00
_cell.angle_gamma   90.00
#
_symmetry.space_group_name_H-M   'P 1'
#
loop_
_entity.id
_entity.type
_entity.pdbx_description
1 polymer ?
#
loop_
_entity_poly.entity_id
_entity_poly.type
_entity_poly.pdbx_seq_one_letter_code
_entity_poly.pdbx_strand_id
1 'polypeptide(L)'
;IVGGIEQDFTYGECQEEVDMVNQAFIDVMIEGDADGRTFFYPIPTYNITKDFDWESDNSKGLFEMTSKYGTPYFQNFINSDLKPSDVRSMCCRLQLDLKELRNMMGGLFGAGDQTGSIGVVTINMPRIGYTSKTEKEFLEKLGHMMDLSKKSLEIKRDVVEKNLKN
;
A
#
# COMPACT_ATOMS: atom_id res chain seq x y z
N ILE A 1 2.89 -9.14 -4.94
CA ILE A 1 4.13 -9.48 -5.67
C ILE A 1 3.88 -9.64 -7.18
N VAL A 2 3.10 -8.87 -7.82
CA VAL A 2 2.97 -9.01 -9.28
C VAL A 2 3.03 -7.64 -9.90
N GLY A 3 4.20 -7.03 -9.81
CA GLY A 3 4.57 -5.94 -10.69
C GLY A 3 5.21 -6.54 -11.93
N GLY A 4 4.50 -6.56 -13.07
CA GLY A 4 5.00 -7.10 -14.30
C GLY A 4 6.34 -6.49 -14.68
N ILE A 5 7.33 -7.31 -14.91
CA ILE A 5 8.51 -6.93 -15.65
C ILE A 5 8.14 -7.15 -17.11
N GLU A 6 8.09 -6.08 -17.89
CA GLU A 6 8.04 -6.16 -19.34
C GLU A 6 9.32 -6.83 -19.86
N GLN A 7 9.32 -8.13 -19.92
CA GLN A 7 10.25 -8.89 -20.74
C GLN A 7 9.59 -10.22 -21.07
N ASP A 8 9.23 -10.41 -22.33
CA ASP A 8 8.91 -11.62 -23.10
C ASP A 8 8.05 -12.74 -22.47
N PHE A 9 7.82 -12.71 -21.16
CA PHE A 9 6.88 -13.54 -20.42
C PHE A 9 6.03 -12.66 -19.53
N THR A 10 4.78 -12.53 -19.86
CA THR A 10 3.81 -11.94 -18.92
C THR A 10 3.41 -13.02 -17.94
N TYR A 11 3.35 -12.69 -16.65
CA TYR A 11 2.80 -13.60 -15.62
C TYR A 11 1.35 -14.04 -15.93
N GLY A 12 0.69 -13.41 -16.89
CA GLY A 12 -0.62 -13.81 -17.39
C GLY A 12 -0.64 -15.21 -18.03
N GLU A 13 0.49 -15.71 -18.51
CA GLU A 13 0.58 -17.08 -19.03
C GLU A 13 0.63 -18.15 -17.92
N CYS A 14 1.00 -17.75 -16.70
CA CYS A 14 1.13 -18.62 -15.52
C CYS A 14 0.21 -18.13 -14.38
N GLN A 15 -0.94 -17.56 -14.71
CA GLN A 15 -1.82 -16.96 -13.68
C GLN A 15 -2.31 -18.00 -12.67
N GLU A 16 -2.64 -19.20 -13.12
CA GLU A 16 -3.11 -20.28 -12.24
C GLU A 16 -2.03 -20.68 -11.22
N GLU A 17 -0.79 -20.80 -11.66
CA GLU A 17 0.34 -21.13 -10.78
C GLU A 17 0.64 -19.98 -9.81
N VAL A 18 0.55 -18.74 -10.27
CA VAL A 18 0.70 -17.56 -9.41
C VAL A 18 -0.38 -17.54 -8.34
N ASP A 19 -1.62 -17.82 -8.69
CA ASP A 19 -2.75 -17.86 -7.76
C ASP A 19 -2.59 -19.00 -6.74
N MET A 20 -2.11 -20.17 -7.16
CA MET A 20 -1.81 -21.29 -6.26
C MET A 20 -0.70 -20.95 -5.26
N VAL A 21 0.39 -20.35 -5.73
CA VAL A 21 1.51 -19.93 -4.87
C VAL A 21 1.06 -18.83 -3.90
N ASN A 22 0.27 -17.87 -4.39
CA ASN A 22 -0.25 -16.80 -3.55
C ASN A 22 -1.23 -17.34 -2.50
N GLN A 23 -2.11 -18.28 -2.86
CA GLN A 23 -3.01 -18.91 -1.89
C GLN A 23 -2.22 -19.66 -0.82
N ALA A 24 -1.25 -20.48 -1.20
CA ALA A 24 -0.40 -21.19 -0.25
C ALA A 24 0.33 -20.24 0.71
N PHE A 25 0.80 -19.10 0.19
CA PHE A 25 1.43 -18.06 1.00
C PHE A 25 0.44 -17.46 2.01
N ILE A 26 -0.77 -17.13 1.57
CA ILE A 26 -1.82 -16.57 2.43
C ILE A 26 -2.20 -17.59 3.53
N ASP A 27 -2.37 -18.86 3.18
CA ASP A 27 -2.73 -19.92 4.12
C ASP A 27 -1.67 -20.07 5.22
N VAL A 28 -0.39 -20.10 4.85
CA VAL A 28 0.73 -20.15 5.81
C VAL A 28 0.76 -18.92 6.71
N MET A 29 0.50 -17.74 6.16
CA MET A 29 0.46 -16.51 6.93
C MET A 29 -0.73 -16.46 7.91
N ILE A 30 -1.86 -17.07 7.56
CA ILE A 30 -3.04 -17.20 8.43
C ILE A 30 -2.81 -18.23 9.53
N GLU A 31 -2.17 -19.35 9.21
CA GLU A 31 -1.82 -20.39 10.16
C GLU A 31 -0.86 -19.87 11.24
N GLY A 32 0.16 -19.13 10.83
CA GLY A 32 1.19 -18.59 11.70
C GLY A 32 2.35 -19.56 11.92
N ASP A 33 3.20 -19.26 12.91
CA ASP A 33 4.33 -20.10 13.32
C ASP A 33 3.86 -21.35 14.08
N ALA A 34 4.81 -22.18 14.52
CA ALA A 34 4.53 -23.41 15.28
C ALA A 34 3.74 -23.18 16.59
N ASP A 35 3.74 -21.97 17.13
CA ASP A 35 3.00 -21.55 18.31
C ASP A 35 1.70 -20.80 17.93
N GLY A 36 1.34 -20.72 16.63
CA GLY A 36 0.18 -20.00 16.12
C GLY A 36 0.31 -18.47 16.16
N ARG A 37 1.55 -17.97 16.22
CA ARG A 37 1.82 -16.52 16.20
C ARG A 37 1.94 -16.02 14.78
N THR A 38 1.51 -14.78 14.55
CA THR A 38 1.67 -14.15 13.22
C THR A 38 3.13 -13.95 12.85
N PHE A 39 3.44 -14.12 11.57
CA PHE A 39 4.75 -13.77 11.04
C PHE A 39 4.90 -12.25 10.93
N PHE A 40 6.03 -11.73 11.37
CA PHE A 40 6.40 -10.32 11.17
C PHE A 40 7.00 -10.06 9.80
N TYR A 41 7.58 -11.06 9.18
CA TYR A 41 8.19 -11.03 7.85
C TYR A 41 7.93 -12.36 7.12
N PRO A 42 7.85 -12.34 5.78
CA PRO A 42 7.87 -11.16 4.91
C PRO A 42 6.58 -10.33 5.05
N ILE A 43 6.66 -9.03 4.73
CA ILE A 43 5.50 -8.15 4.68
C ILE A 43 5.09 -7.99 3.21
N PRO A 44 4.07 -8.70 2.73
CA PRO A 44 3.63 -8.57 1.36
C PRO A 44 2.94 -7.24 1.11
N THR A 45 2.94 -6.80 -0.14
CA THR A 45 2.21 -5.62 -0.59
C THR A 45 1.40 -5.99 -1.81
N TYR A 46 0.11 -5.76 -1.77
CA TYR A 46 -0.82 -6.04 -2.86
C TYR A 46 -1.25 -4.75 -3.54
N ASN A 47 -1.20 -4.76 -4.86
CA ASN A 47 -1.64 -3.64 -5.68
C ASN A 47 -3.14 -3.79 -5.95
N ILE A 48 -3.91 -2.79 -5.55
CA ILE A 48 -5.35 -2.72 -5.83
C ILE A 48 -5.53 -1.86 -7.08
N THR A 49 -5.89 -2.52 -8.16
CA THR A 49 -6.13 -1.94 -9.49
C THR A 49 -7.60 -2.00 -9.85
N LYS A 50 -8.01 -1.37 -10.96
CA LYS A 50 -9.44 -1.37 -11.39
C LYS A 50 -9.95 -2.75 -11.78
N ASP A 51 -9.05 -3.62 -12.19
CA ASP A 51 -9.28 -5.02 -12.59
C ASP A 51 -9.02 -6.02 -11.46
N PHE A 52 -8.88 -5.55 -10.22
CA PHE A 52 -8.69 -6.42 -9.07
C PHE A 52 -9.92 -7.30 -8.85
N ASP A 53 -9.72 -8.62 -8.82
CA ASP A 53 -10.79 -9.58 -8.59
C ASP A 53 -11.11 -9.70 -7.09
N TRP A 54 -12.16 -9.01 -6.68
CA TRP A 54 -12.63 -8.99 -5.28
C TRP A 54 -13.26 -10.28 -4.81
N GLU A 55 -13.75 -11.13 -5.75
CA GLU A 55 -14.50 -12.32 -5.44
C GLU A 55 -13.67 -13.60 -5.48
N SER A 56 -12.43 -13.53 -5.91
CA SER A 56 -11.54 -14.69 -5.96
C SER A 56 -11.26 -15.27 -4.57
N ASP A 57 -10.89 -16.54 -4.51
CA ASP A 57 -10.55 -17.20 -3.25
C ASP A 57 -9.27 -16.60 -2.64
N ASN A 58 -8.33 -16.21 -3.48
CA ASN A 58 -7.16 -15.44 -3.05
C ASN A 58 -7.55 -14.14 -2.35
N SER A 59 -8.50 -13.39 -2.88
CA SER A 59 -8.97 -12.14 -2.27
C SER A 59 -9.68 -12.39 -0.94
N LYS A 60 -10.51 -13.41 -0.85
CA LYS A 60 -11.17 -13.79 0.41
C LYS A 60 -10.15 -14.13 1.49
N GLY A 61 -9.17 -14.99 1.18
CA GLY A 61 -8.08 -15.32 2.09
C GLY A 61 -7.25 -14.11 2.50
N LEU A 62 -6.96 -13.22 1.54
CA LEU A 62 -6.23 -11.98 1.76
C LEU A 62 -6.94 -11.06 2.78
N PHE A 63 -8.26 -10.90 2.65
CA PHE A 63 -9.03 -10.07 3.58
C PHE A 63 -9.26 -10.76 4.93
N GLU A 64 -9.33 -12.08 4.98
CA GLU A 64 -9.32 -12.83 6.22
C GLU A 64 -8.02 -12.60 7.00
N MET A 65 -6.86 -12.74 6.34
CA MET A 65 -5.55 -12.44 6.91
C MET A 65 -5.48 -10.99 7.40
N THR A 66 -6.00 -10.06 6.62
CA THR A 66 -6.03 -8.63 6.98
C THR A 66 -6.87 -8.39 8.23
N SER A 67 -8.04 -8.99 8.34
CA SER A 67 -8.93 -8.85 9.49
C SER A 67 -8.32 -9.43 10.76
N LYS A 68 -7.57 -10.52 10.64
CA LYS A 68 -6.98 -11.23 11.78
C LYS A 68 -5.70 -10.56 12.28
N TYR A 69 -4.85 -10.09 11.39
CA TYR A 69 -3.49 -9.65 11.74
C TYR A 69 -3.14 -8.21 11.33
N GLY A 70 -3.98 -7.54 10.56
CA GLY A 70 -3.68 -6.21 10.05
C GLY A 70 -2.57 -6.19 8.97
N THR A 71 -2.23 -7.34 8.43
CA THR A 71 -1.33 -7.52 7.28
C THR A 71 -2.10 -8.13 6.13
N PRO A 72 -1.74 -7.93 4.89
CA PRO A 72 -0.59 -7.24 4.30
C PRO A 72 -0.77 -5.72 4.17
N TYR A 73 0.15 -5.08 3.45
CA TYR A 73 -0.02 -3.72 2.97
C TYR A 73 -0.72 -3.69 1.62
N PHE A 74 -1.49 -2.62 1.38
CA PHE A 74 -2.18 -2.39 0.11
C PHE A 74 -1.69 -1.10 -0.52
N GLN A 75 -1.50 -1.12 -1.85
CA GLN A 75 -1.25 0.06 -2.67
C GLN A 75 -2.45 0.28 -3.58
N ASN A 76 -3.12 1.42 -3.44
CA ASN A 76 -4.31 1.73 -4.19
C ASN A 76 -3.98 2.51 -5.47
N PHE A 77 -4.23 1.90 -6.63
CA PHE A 77 -4.06 2.48 -7.95
C PHE A 77 -5.40 2.80 -8.64
N ILE A 78 -6.54 2.63 -7.97
CA ILE A 78 -7.86 2.92 -8.55
C ILE A 78 -8.02 4.43 -8.77
N ASN A 79 -7.67 5.22 -7.77
CA ASN A 79 -7.77 6.68 -7.77
C ASN A 79 -6.38 7.34 -7.79
N SER A 80 -5.43 6.75 -8.49
CA SER A 80 -4.06 7.22 -8.61
C SER A 80 -3.76 7.53 -10.09
N ASP A 81 -3.03 8.59 -10.33
CA ASP A 81 -2.47 8.91 -11.66
C ASP A 81 -1.24 8.02 -11.99
N LEU A 82 -0.75 7.29 -10.99
CA LEU A 82 0.38 6.38 -11.12
C LEU A 82 -0.08 4.99 -11.54
N LYS A 83 0.71 4.34 -12.38
CA LYS A 83 0.53 2.94 -12.74
C LYS A 83 1.42 2.05 -11.86
N PRO A 84 1.03 0.81 -11.56
CA PRO A 84 1.87 -0.13 -10.82
C PRO A 84 3.26 -0.31 -11.41
N SER A 85 3.39 -0.27 -12.75
CA SER A 85 4.67 -0.36 -13.48
C SER A 85 5.61 0.83 -13.26
N ASP A 86 5.05 1.99 -12.94
CA ASP A 86 5.79 3.25 -12.84
C ASP A 86 6.27 3.56 -11.42
N VAL A 87 5.84 2.75 -10.46
CA VAL A 87 6.08 2.97 -9.05
C VAL A 87 6.96 1.87 -8.46
N ARG A 88 7.99 2.26 -7.72
CA ARG A 88 8.72 1.36 -6.84
C ARG A 88 8.43 1.69 -5.39
N SER A 89 8.09 0.66 -4.63
CA SER A 89 7.92 0.78 -3.19
C SER A 89 9.27 0.56 -2.50
N MET A 90 9.68 1.52 -1.67
CA MET A 90 10.82 1.36 -0.78
C MET A 90 10.41 0.66 0.52
N CYS A 91 11.38 0.30 1.37
CA CYS A 91 11.15 -0.42 2.62
C CYS A 91 10.08 0.21 3.54
N CYS A 92 9.91 1.52 3.50
CA CYS A 92 8.91 2.27 4.28
C CYS A 92 7.60 2.50 3.51
N ARG A 93 7.35 1.79 2.41
CA ARG A 93 6.17 1.93 1.53
C ARG A 93 6.02 3.33 0.91
N LEU A 94 7.11 4.06 0.83
CA LEU A 94 7.17 5.30 0.07
C LEU A 94 7.08 4.97 -1.42
N GLN A 95 6.09 5.52 -2.09
CA GLN A 95 5.95 5.42 -3.54
C GLN A 95 6.77 6.54 -4.20
N LEU A 96 7.62 6.16 -5.13
CA LEU A 96 8.38 7.10 -5.95
C LEU A 96 7.89 7.01 -7.40
N ASP A 97 7.50 8.15 -7.96
CA ASP A 97 7.23 8.26 -9.39
C ASP A 97 8.56 8.26 -10.15
N LEU A 98 8.87 7.13 -10.76
CA LEU A 98 10.13 6.96 -11.50
C LEU A 98 10.17 7.80 -12.80
N LYS A 99 9.01 8.12 -13.39
CA LYS A 99 8.97 8.95 -14.60
C LYS A 99 9.29 10.39 -14.27
N GLU A 100 8.67 10.93 -13.24
CA GLU A 100 8.91 12.29 -12.79
C GLU A 100 10.36 12.47 -12.33
N LEU A 101 10.88 11.51 -11.56
CA LEU A 101 12.28 11.49 -11.13
C LEU A 101 13.25 11.46 -12.31
N ARG A 102 13.00 10.64 -13.33
CA ARG A 102 13.84 10.59 -14.54
C ARG A 102 13.78 11.89 -15.33
N ASN A 103 12.61 12.50 -15.43
CA ASN A 103 12.45 13.77 -16.16
C ASN A 103 13.11 14.97 -15.47
N MET A 104 13.10 15.00 -14.14
CA MET A 104 13.72 16.08 -13.37
C MET A 104 15.25 15.99 -13.33
N MET A 105 15.84 14.83 -13.55
CA MET A 105 17.25 14.59 -13.24
C MET A 105 18.17 14.44 -14.46
N GLY A 106 17.67 14.46 -15.65
CA GLY A 106 18.50 14.52 -16.88
C GLY A 106 19.56 13.44 -17.07
N GLY A 107 19.56 12.35 -16.27
CA GLY A 107 20.60 11.34 -16.36
C GLY A 107 20.44 10.14 -15.43
N LEU A 108 21.12 9.05 -15.80
CA LEU A 108 21.01 7.71 -15.23
C LEU A 108 21.47 7.60 -13.74
N PHE A 109 22.15 8.58 -13.20
CA PHE A 109 22.83 8.53 -11.88
C PHE A 109 22.40 9.60 -10.88
N GLY A 110 21.41 10.40 -11.22
CA GLY A 110 21.07 11.57 -10.41
C GLY A 110 19.86 11.35 -9.53
N ALA A 111 19.96 10.57 -8.60
CA ALA A 111 19.24 10.89 -7.76
C ALA A 111 18.20 10.71 -6.79
N GLY A 112 18.33 9.94 -6.04
CA GLY A 112 17.58 9.72 -4.81
C GLY A 112 17.81 10.74 -3.67
N ASP A 113 18.78 11.60 -3.82
CA ASP A 113 19.28 12.45 -2.72
C ASP A 113 18.32 13.58 -2.29
N GLN A 114 17.32 13.90 -3.10
CA GLN A 114 16.34 14.96 -2.81
C GLN A 114 14.91 14.46 -2.65
N THR A 115 14.72 13.15 -2.55
CA THR A 115 13.39 12.55 -2.33
C THR A 115 13.22 12.14 -0.88
N GLY A 116 12.03 12.34 -0.34
CA GLY A 116 11.74 11.97 1.03
C GLY A 116 10.26 12.10 1.39
N SER A 117 9.93 11.69 2.60
CA SER A 117 8.58 11.87 3.14
C SER A 117 8.52 13.13 3.99
N ILE A 118 7.54 13.99 3.73
CA ILE A 118 7.28 15.20 4.52
C ILE A 118 6.64 14.86 5.86
N GLY A 119 5.89 13.77 5.91
CA GLY A 119 5.25 13.33 7.14
C GLY A 119 4.31 12.15 6.92
N VAL A 120 3.96 11.52 8.01
CA VAL A 120 3.03 10.38 8.06
C VAL A 120 1.98 10.64 9.13
N VAL A 121 0.75 10.24 8.85
CA VAL A 121 -0.35 10.21 9.83
C VAL A 121 -0.97 8.83 9.81
N THR A 122 -1.07 8.21 10.97
CA THR A 122 -1.72 6.92 11.14
C THR A 122 -3.11 7.11 11.74
N ILE A 123 -4.12 6.58 11.07
CA ILE A 123 -5.52 6.59 11.56
C ILE A 123 -5.78 5.30 12.34
N ASN A 124 -6.22 5.43 13.61
CA ASN A 124 -6.56 4.30 14.45
C ASN A 124 -7.96 3.77 14.10
N MET A 125 -8.04 2.93 13.09
CA MET A 125 -9.30 2.31 12.62
C MET A 125 -9.99 1.46 13.71
N PRO A 126 -9.30 0.62 14.49
CA PRO A 126 -9.92 -0.13 15.58
C PRO A 126 -10.64 0.76 16.59
N ARG A 127 -10.06 1.91 16.95
CA ARG A 127 -10.70 2.87 17.87
C ARG A 127 -11.95 3.48 17.26
N ILE A 128 -11.92 3.84 15.98
CA ILE A 128 -13.10 4.37 15.27
C ILE A 128 -14.21 3.31 15.27
N GLY A 129 -13.87 2.05 14.92
CA GLY A 129 -14.83 0.94 14.95
C GLY A 129 -15.42 0.70 16.33
N TYR A 130 -14.60 0.64 17.35
CA TYR A 130 -15.05 0.43 18.74
C TYR A 130 -16.00 1.54 19.23
N THR A 131 -15.76 2.79 18.83
CA THR A 131 -16.59 3.94 19.26
C THR A 131 -17.80 4.21 18.38
N SER A 132 -17.98 3.45 17.28
CA SER A 132 -19.09 3.61 16.35
C SER A 132 -20.14 2.53 16.56
N LYS A 133 -21.41 2.93 16.57
CA LYS A 133 -22.55 2.02 16.77
C LYS A 133 -23.14 1.53 15.46
N THR A 134 -22.91 2.26 14.37
CA THR A 134 -23.43 1.98 13.04
C THR A 134 -22.34 2.19 11.99
N GLU A 135 -22.49 1.54 10.85
CA GLU A 135 -21.61 1.75 9.70
C GLU A 135 -21.56 3.21 9.25
N LYS A 136 -22.71 3.87 9.23
CA LYS A 136 -22.80 5.29 8.87
C LYS A 136 -21.97 6.16 9.82
N GLU A 137 -22.10 5.94 11.12
CA GLU A 137 -21.31 6.67 12.13
C GLU A 137 -19.79 6.40 11.98
N PHE A 138 -19.44 5.16 11.66
CA PHE A 138 -18.05 4.78 11.38
C PHE A 138 -17.49 5.56 10.20
N LEU A 139 -18.20 5.59 9.07
CA LEU A 139 -17.77 6.30 7.86
C LEU A 139 -17.68 7.82 8.07
N GLU A 140 -18.62 8.42 8.81
CA GLU A 140 -18.58 9.84 9.16
C GLU A 140 -17.34 10.17 10.03
N LYS A 141 -17.07 9.38 11.05
CA LYS A 141 -15.88 9.54 11.89
C LYS A 141 -14.59 9.35 11.11
N LEU A 142 -14.55 8.33 10.24
CA LEU A 142 -13.41 8.09 9.38
C LEU A 142 -13.15 9.28 8.46
N GLY A 143 -14.15 9.79 7.77
CA GLY A 143 -14.04 10.97 6.92
C GLY A 143 -13.50 12.18 7.67
N HIS A 144 -14.01 12.45 8.87
CA HIS A 144 -13.51 13.52 9.72
C HIS A 144 -12.03 13.36 10.09
N MET A 145 -11.60 12.14 10.43
CA MET A 145 -10.18 11.86 10.75
C MET A 145 -9.28 12.00 9.52
N MET A 146 -9.79 11.64 8.33
CA MET A 146 -9.05 11.84 7.08
C MET A 146 -8.86 13.35 6.77
N ASP A 147 -9.87 14.17 6.98
CA ASP A 147 -9.78 15.63 6.81
C ASP A 147 -8.77 16.26 7.79
N LEU A 148 -8.76 15.84 9.04
CA LEU A 148 -7.77 16.26 10.03
C LEU A 148 -6.36 15.84 9.63
N SER A 149 -6.20 14.63 9.14
CA SER A 149 -4.92 14.09 8.66
C SER A 149 -4.40 14.90 7.47
N LYS A 150 -5.26 15.21 6.51
CA LYS A 150 -4.94 16.09 5.37
C LYS A 150 -4.43 17.45 5.85
N LYS A 151 -5.17 18.13 6.71
CA LYS A 151 -4.76 19.44 7.27
C LYS A 151 -3.40 19.37 7.96
N SER A 152 -3.16 18.32 8.74
CA SER A 152 -1.87 18.12 9.43
C SER A 152 -0.71 18.00 8.44
N LEU A 153 -0.90 17.26 7.34
CA LEU A 153 0.13 17.09 6.32
C LEU A 153 0.34 18.38 5.50
N GLU A 154 -0.71 19.12 5.20
CA GLU A 154 -0.62 20.42 4.52
C GLU A 154 0.17 21.45 5.34
N ILE A 155 -0.11 21.56 6.64
CA ILE A 155 0.65 22.44 7.55
C ILE A 155 2.12 22.03 7.59
N LYS A 156 2.42 20.74 7.68
CA LYS A 156 3.81 20.25 7.65
C LYS A 156 4.51 20.62 6.35
N ARG A 157 3.84 20.46 5.21
CA ARG A 157 4.38 20.84 3.90
C ARG A 157 4.73 22.32 3.86
N ASP A 158 3.80 23.18 4.24
CA ASP A 158 4.00 24.64 4.26
C ASP A 158 5.21 25.04 5.11
N VAL A 159 5.38 24.41 6.27
CA VAL A 159 6.51 24.69 7.16
C VAL A 159 7.84 24.23 6.52
N VAL A 160 7.87 23.02 5.96
CA VAL A 160 9.08 22.50 5.29
C VAL A 160 9.44 23.37 4.10
N GLU A 161 8.49 23.73 3.23
CA GLU A 161 8.75 24.57 2.07
C GLU A 161 9.25 25.98 2.46
N LYS A 162 8.71 26.57 3.52
CA LYS A 162 9.22 27.86 4.04
C LYS A 162 10.65 27.78 4.54
N ASN A 163 10.98 26.68 5.23
CA ASN A 163 12.33 26.50 5.77
C ASN A 163 13.37 26.18 4.68
N LEU A 164 12.97 25.54 3.59
CA LEU A 164 13.86 25.24 2.47
C LEU A 164 14.12 26.46 1.56
N LYS A 165 13.25 27.48 1.61
CA LYS A 165 13.40 28.74 0.84
C LYS A 165 14.27 29.80 1.54
N ASN A 166 14.58 29.58 2.80
CA ASN A 166 15.48 30.44 3.60
C ASN A 166 16.88 29.84 3.67
#